data_f8b132ed6411671d48ae1a4ba6709894
#
_entry.id   f8b132ed6411671d48ae1a4ba6709894
#
_cell.length_a   1.000
_cell.length_b   1.000
_cell.length_c   1.000
_cell.angle_alpha   90.00
_cell.angle_beta   90.00
_cell.angle_gamma   90.00
#
_symmetry.space_group_name_H-M   'P 1'
#
loop_
_entity.id
_entity.type
_entity.pdbx_description
1 polymer ?
#
loop_
_entity_poly.entity_id
_entity_poly.type
_entity_poly.pdbx_seq_one_letter_code
_entity_poly.pdbx_strand_id
1 'polypeptide(L)'
;RGAVVGPEIDQQRGPAGHRFGELHRIEVGVDVNVTHGVGHRDHDFPFVRPDLHIVLVDPLRPGHETSHHPGEAVLRMADIVLVAKVNSASDADVQQVSETAHRINPAASLVRAASLVQLDNPEAVRARRVLVVEDGPTITHGGMPYGAGYVAATQAQAAEVIDPRSAAAAPIAALYAQYPHIGAVLPAVGYHAKQLQALEQTINAAPADVVVSATPCDLAALIDIDKPVVRARYEFAEVGEPSLGSLVEAFLQQRGLGS
;
A
#
# COMPACT_ATOMS: atom_id res chain seq x y z
N ARG A 1 -22.54 15.45 -22.87
CA ARG A 1 -21.53 14.72 -23.66
C ARG A 1 -20.16 15.17 -23.14
N GLY A 2 -19.60 14.49 -22.18
CA GLY A 2 -18.26 14.70 -21.64
C GLY A 2 -17.66 13.33 -21.39
N ALA A 3 -16.62 12.98 -22.14
CA ALA A 3 -15.84 11.78 -21.92
C ALA A 3 -15.04 11.96 -20.63
N VAL A 4 -15.22 11.06 -19.67
CA VAL A 4 -14.35 10.97 -18.50
C VAL A 4 -13.13 10.14 -18.93
N VAL A 5 -11.99 10.80 -19.08
CA VAL A 5 -10.70 10.15 -19.32
C VAL A 5 -10.20 9.72 -17.95
N GLY A 6 -10.18 8.41 -17.69
CA GLY A 6 -9.52 7.83 -16.55
C GLY A 6 -7.98 7.89 -16.71
N PRO A 7 -7.19 7.80 -15.61
CA PRO A 7 -5.75 7.92 -15.68
C PRO A 7 -5.15 6.80 -16.53
N GLU A 8 -4.29 7.20 -17.45
CA GLU A 8 -3.46 6.35 -18.29
C GLU A 8 -2.52 5.54 -17.40
N ILE A 9 -2.70 4.22 -17.34
CA ILE A 9 -1.74 3.34 -16.69
C ILE A 9 -0.60 3.13 -17.69
N ASP A 10 0.55 3.72 -17.38
CA ASP A 10 1.79 3.58 -18.15
C ASP A 10 2.23 2.11 -18.17
N GLN A 11 2.32 1.56 -19.41
CA GLN A 11 2.74 0.20 -19.66
C GLN A 11 4.26 0.10 -19.51
N GLN A 12 4.78 -0.25 -18.37
CA GLN A 12 6.16 -0.71 -18.25
C GLN A 12 6.22 -2.23 -18.39
N ARG A 13 6.95 -2.64 -19.43
CA ARG A 13 7.13 -4.00 -19.90
C ARG A 13 7.79 -4.90 -18.87
N GLY A 14 7.10 -5.98 -18.49
CA GLY A 14 7.72 -7.16 -17.89
C GLY A 14 8.39 -8.04 -18.95
N PRO A 15 9.38 -8.87 -18.58
CA PRO A 15 10.13 -9.70 -19.53
C PRO A 15 9.39 -11.00 -19.84
N ALA A 16 8.45 -10.97 -20.78
CA ALA A 16 8.05 -12.13 -21.58
C ALA A 16 7.09 -11.63 -22.68
N GLY A 17 7.60 -11.55 -23.88
CA GLY A 17 6.85 -11.07 -25.02
C GLY A 17 5.70 -11.98 -25.43
N HIS A 18 4.49 -11.61 -25.08
CA HIS A 18 3.31 -12.05 -25.78
C HIS A 18 2.61 -10.81 -26.36
N ARG A 19 2.58 -10.72 -27.69
CA ARG A 19 1.75 -9.78 -28.42
C ARG A 19 0.31 -10.18 -28.20
N PHE A 20 -0.44 -9.38 -27.45
CA PHE A 20 -1.90 -9.42 -27.50
C PHE A 20 -2.34 -8.87 -28.85
N GLY A 21 -2.91 -9.76 -29.70
CA GLY A 21 -3.59 -9.35 -30.92
C GLY A 21 -4.76 -8.42 -30.58
N GLU A 22 -5.21 -7.65 -31.57
CA GLU A 22 -6.34 -6.71 -31.48
C GLU A 22 -7.60 -7.38 -30.88
N LEU A 23 -7.70 -7.33 -29.56
CA LEU A 23 -8.93 -7.64 -28.85
C LEU A 23 -9.75 -6.35 -28.79
N HIS A 24 -10.98 -6.42 -29.22
CA HIS A 24 -12.00 -5.41 -28.94
C HIS A 24 -11.92 -5.09 -27.46
N ARG A 25 -11.74 -3.82 -27.13
CA ARG A 25 -11.60 -3.31 -25.77
C ARG A 25 -12.89 -3.59 -25.01
N ILE A 26 -12.93 -4.71 -24.31
CA ILE A 26 -14.01 -5.02 -23.38
C ILE A 26 -13.59 -4.38 -22.07
N GLU A 27 -14.26 -3.30 -21.69
CA GLU A 27 -14.05 -2.68 -20.37
C GLU A 27 -14.75 -3.55 -19.33
N VAL A 28 -13.99 -4.42 -18.67
CA VAL A 28 -14.46 -5.12 -17.49
C VAL A 28 -14.22 -4.17 -16.30
N GLY A 29 -15.31 -3.75 -15.67
CA GLY A 29 -15.24 -2.94 -14.46
C GLY A 29 -14.76 -3.81 -13.28
N VAL A 30 -13.46 -3.84 -13.05
CA VAL A 30 -12.88 -4.42 -11.83
C VAL A 30 -12.71 -3.29 -10.82
N ASP A 31 -13.43 -3.37 -9.71
CA ASP A 31 -13.27 -2.44 -8.61
C ASP A 31 -12.51 -3.13 -7.47
N VAL A 32 -11.41 -2.51 -7.04
CA VAL A 32 -10.59 -2.98 -5.93
C VAL A 32 -10.75 -1.99 -4.79
N ASN A 33 -11.53 -2.38 -3.79
CA ASN A 33 -11.73 -1.59 -2.58
C ASN A 33 -10.91 -2.11 -1.43
N VAL A 34 -10.30 -1.18 -0.68
CA VAL A 34 -9.49 -1.48 0.50
C VAL A 34 -10.25 -1.04 1.73
N THR A 35 -10.64 -1.98 2.60
CA THR A 35 -11.23 -1.64 3.89
C THR A 35 -10.15 -1.19 4.87
N HIS A 36 -9.72 0.06 4.77
CA HIS A 36 -8.87 0.68 5.77
C HIS A 36 -9.72 1.52 6.71
N GLY A 37 -9.74 1.12 7.96
CA GLY A 37 -10.34 1.96 8.97
C GLY A 37 -9.39 3.07 9.34
N VAL A 38 -9.46 4.20 8.69
CA VAL A 38 -9.22 5.52 9.28
C VAL A 38 -9.79 6.58 8.34
N GLY A 39 -10.68 7.37 8.83
CA GLY A 39 -11.22 8.66 8.47
C GLY A 39 -10.76 9.38 7.19
N HIS A 40 -10.51 8.70 6.11
CA HIS A 40 -10.26 9.27 4.81
C HIS A 40 -11.32 8.86 3.79
N ARG A 41 -11.62 9.81 2.93
CA ARG A 41 -12.65 9.82 1.90
C ARG A 41 -12.47 8.80 0.77
N ASP A 42 -11.55 7.85 0.93
CA ASP A 42 -11.13 6.93 -0.13
C ASP A 42 -11.80 5.54 -0.03
N HIS A 43 -12.78 5.40 0.87
CA HIS A 43 -13.58 4.18 1.03
C HIS A 43 -14.95 4.40 0.41
N ASP A 44 -14.92 4.77 -0.82
CA ASP A 44 -16.16 5.04 -1.50
C ASP A 44 -16.81 3.75 -1.94
N PHE A 45 -18.12 3.71 -1.83
CA PHE A 45 -18.91 2.77 -2.60
C PHE A 45 -18.54 2.93 -4.08
N PRO A 46 -18.48 1.84 -4.84
CA PRO A 46 -18.18 1.93 -6.25
C PRO A 46 -19.15 2.89 -6.94
N PHE A 47 -18.61 3.89 -7.63
CA PHE A 47 -19.41 4.86 -8.41
C PHE A 47 -20.09 4.23 -9.61
N VAL A 48 -19.62 3.05 -10.01
CA VAL A 48 -20.15 2.21 -11.06
C VAL A 48 -20.53 0.86 -10.49
N ARG A 49 -21.44 0.15 -11.11
CA ARG A 49 -21.69 -1.24 -10.77
C ARG A 49 -20.55 -2.08 -11.36
N PRO A 50 -19.64 -2.59 -10.55
CA PRO A 50 -18.55 -3.43 -11.06
C PRO A 50 -19.10 -4.77 -11.54
N ASP A 51 -18.43 -5.39 -12.49
CA ASP A 51 -18.70 -6.76 -12.91
C ASP A 51 -18.05 -7.77 -11.98
N LEU A 52 -16.93 -7.39 -11.35
CA LEU A 52 -16.22 -8.15 -10.32
C LEU A 52 -15.77 -7.20 -9.21
N HIS A 53 -16.16 -7.48 -7.98
CA HIS A 53 -15.81 -6.66 -6.82
C HIS A 53 -14.83 -7.38 -5.92
N ILE A 54 -13.60 -6.87 -5.83
CA ILE A 54 -12.52 -7.40 -5.00
C ILE A 54 -12.33 -6.48 -3.81
N VAL A 55 -12.43 -6.99 -2.60
CA VAL A 55 -12.30 -6.22 -1.36
C VAL A 55 -11.09 -6.72 -0.56
N LEU A 56 -10.19 -5.80 -0.19
CA LEU A 56 -9.04 -6.11 0.63
C LEU A 56 -9.38 -5.91 2.11
N VAL A 57 -8.98 -6.86 2.95
CA VAL A 57 -9.01 -6.76 4.41
C VAL A 57 -7.60 -6.88 4.97
N ASP A 58 -7.31 -6.12 6.03
CA ASP A 58 -5.96 -6.01 6.61
C ASP A 58 -5.90 -6.69 7.99
N PRO A 59 -5.28 -7.87 8.10
CA PRO A 59 -5.18 -8.59 9.36
C PRO A 59 -4.23 -7.93 10.38
N LEU A 60 -3.47 -6.91 10.00
CA LEU A 60 -2.74 -6.07 10.97
C LEU A 60 -3.68 -5.15 11.78
N ARG A 61 -4.96 -5.09 11.41
CA ARG A 61 -6.00 -4.28 12.05
C ARG A 61 -7.31 -5.06 12.19
N PRO A 62 -7.32 -6.20 12.91
CA PRO A 62 -8.51 -7.00 13.05
C PRO A 62 -9.64 -6.20 13.71
N GLY A 63 -10.86 -6.33 13.17
CA GLY A 63 -12.04 -5.60 13.61
C GLY A 63 -12.32 -4.29 12.85
N HIS A 64 -11.32 -3.74 12.11
CA HIS A 64 -11.56 -2.54 11.31
C HIS A 64 -12.54 -2.78 10.17
N GLU A 65 -12.61 -3.98 9.64
CA GLU A 65 -13.54 -4.39 8.59
C GLU A 65 -15.02 -4.23 9.00
N THR A 66 -15.30 -4.13 10.31
CA THR A 66 -16.66 -3.99 10.84
C THR A 66 -16.89 -2.68 11.62
N SER A 67 -15.82 -2.07 12.16
CA SER A 67 -15.94 -0.91 13.04
C SER A 67 -15.90 0.43 12.30
N HIS A 68 -15.58 0.43 11.01
CA HIS A 68 -15.44 1.64 10.21
C HIS A 68 -16.36 1.60 8.97
N HIS A 69 -17.18 2.63 8.83
CA HIS A 69 -18.01 2.80 7.64
C HIS A 69 -17.15 3.33 6.46
N PRO A 70 -17.31 2.78 5.22
CA PRO A 70 -18.29 1.78 4.78
C PRO A 70 -17.79 0.32 4.79
N GLY A 71 -16.72 -0.02 5.51
CA GLY A 71 -16.02 -1.30 5.46
C GLY A 71 -16.93 -2.53 5.43
N GLU A 72 -17.86 -2.67 6.39
CA GLU A 72 -18.78 -3.81 6.41
C GLU A 72 -19.71 -3.83 5.19
N ALA A 73 -20.20 -2.67 4.76
CA ALA A 73 -21.09 -2.59 3.60
C ALA A 73 -20.38 -3.00 2.31
N VAL A 74 -19.13 -2.56 2.14
CA VAL A 74 -18.29 -2.93 0.99
C VAL A 74 -17.96 -4.43 1.03
N LEU A 75 -17.65 -4.97 2.22
CA LEU A 75 -17.37 -6.39 2.41
C LEU A 75 -18.58 -7.28 2.04
N ARG A 76 -19.81 -6.83 2.35
CA ARG A 76 -21.05 -7.53 1.96
C ARG A 76 -21.28 -7.58 0.45
N MET A 77 -20.70 -6.67 -0.31
CA MET A 77 -20.82 -6.59 -1.78
C MET A 77 -19.70 -7.33 -2.51
N ALA A 78 -18.68 -7.82 -1.81
CA ALA A 78 -17.52 -8.46 -2.42
C ALA A 78 -17.87 -9.77 -3.11
N ASP A 79 -17.32 -9.98 -4.30
CA ASP A 79 -17.26 -11.32 -4.95
C ASP A 79 -16.02 -12.06 -4.45
N ILE A 80 -14.93 -11.34 -4.23
CA ILE A 80 -13.67 -11.89 -3.72
C ILE A 80 -13.21 -11.02 -2.53
N VAL A 81 -12.87 -11.66 -1.42
CA VAL A 81 -12.21 -11.01 -0.29
C VAL A 81 -10.74 -11.42 -0.25
N LEU A 82 -9.86 -10.44 -0.35
CA LEU A 82 -8.42 -10.62 -0.30
C LEU A 82 -7.90 -10.29 1.11
N VAL A 83 -7.50 -11.31 1.86
CA VAL A 83 -6.83 -11.15 3.16
C VAL A 83 -5.36 -10.84 2.88
N ALA A 84 -5.02 -9.55 2.92
CA ALA A 84 -3.69 -9.05 2.57
C ALA A 84 -2.69 -9.21 3.72
N LYS A 85 -1.39 -9.05 3.42
CA LYS A 85 -0.30 -8.97 4.41
C LYS A 85 -0.22 -10.17 5.37
N VAL A 86 -0.66 -11.37 4.94
CA VAL A 86 -0.63 -12.55 5.79
C VAL A 86 0.79 -12.95 6.23
N ASN A 87 1.81 -12.50 5.51
CA ASN A 87 3.23 -12.68 5.87
C ASN A 87 3.71 -11.77 7.03
N SER A 88 2.93 -10.77 7.40
CA SER A 88 3.31 -9.76 8.42
C SER A 88 2.40 -9.78 9.64
N ALA A 89 1.22 -10.38 9.52
CA ALA A 89 0.25 -10.54 10.61
C ALA A 89 0.46 -11.86 11.36
N SER A 90 -0.08 -11.96 12.58
CA SER A 90 -0.12 -13.24 13.28
C SER A 90 -1.15 -14.19 12.65
N ASP A 91 -0.93 -15.51 12.77
CA ASP A 91 -1.89 -16.51 12.29
C ASP A 91 -3.26 -16.34 12.93
N ALA A 92 -3.32 -15.91 14.20
CA ALA A 92 -4.55 -15.63 14.93
C ALA A 92 -5.34 -14.48 14.32
N ASP A 93 -4.66 -13.38 13.97
CA ASP A 93 -5.29 -12.21 13.35
C ASP A 93 -5.76 -12.52 11.93
N VAL A 94 -4.96 -13.27 11.15
CA VAL A 94 -5.35 -13.74 9.81
C VAL A 94 -6.61 -14.60 9.91
N GLN A 95 -6.66 -15.53 10.88
CA GLN A 95 -7.81 -16.37 11.11
C GLN A 95 -9.03 -15.54 11.51
N GLN A 96 -8.89 -14.64 12.47
CA GLN A 96 -9.99 -13.78 12.95
C GLN A 96 -10.62 -12.97 11.83
N VAL A 97 -9.80 -12.30 11.00
CA VAL A 97 -10.28 -11.49 9.87
C VAL A 97 -10.94 -12.36 8.81
N SER A 98 -10.38 -13.54 8.52
CA SER A 98 -10.96 -14.50 7.58
C SER A 98 -12.33 -15.00 8.04
N GLU A 99 -12.48 -15.35 9.32
CA GLU A 99 -13.75 -15.79 9.91
C GLU A 99 -14.78 -14.67 9.91
N THR A 100 -14.36 -13.45 10.23
CA THR A 100 -15.24 -12.28 10.19
C THR A 100 -15.74 -12.01 8.78
N ALA A 101 -14.85 -12.03 7.79
CA ALA A 101 -15.20 -11.85 6.38
C ALA A 101 -16.19 -12.92 5.90
N HIS A 102 -15.92 -14.19 6.20
CA HIS A 102 -16.82 -15.29 5.85
C HIS A 102 -18.19 -15.18 6.54
N ARG A 103 -18.23 -14.77 7.80
CA ARG A 103 -19.49 -14.58 8.54
C ARG A 103 -20.33 -13.44 7.94
N ILE A 104 -19.69 -12.36 7.49
CA ILE A 104 -20.37 -11.21 6.89
C ILE A 104 -20.84 -11.52 5.47
N ASN A 105 -20.00 -12.16 4.68
CA ASN A 105 -20.28 -12.52 3.30
C ASN A 105 -19.82 -13.97 2.99
N PRO A 106 -20.65 -14.96 3.31
CA PRO A 106 -20.31 -16.36 3.07
C PRO A 106 -20.28 -16.75 1.60
N ALA A 107 -20.78 -15.90 0.70
CA ALA A 107 -20.76 -16.14 -0.74
C ALA A 107 -19.46 -15.71 -1.41
N ALA A 108 -18.69 -14.82 -0.77
CA ALA A 108 -17.43 -14.35 -1.32
C ALA A 108 -16.34 -15.43 -1.24
N SER A 109 -15.52 -15.51 -2.29
CA SER A 109 -14.31 -16.33 -2.27
C SER A 109 -13.23 -15.63 -1.45
N LEU A 110 -12.57 -16.38 -0.54
CA LEU A 110 -11.47 -15.86 0.27
C LEU A 110 -10.13 -16.23 -0.37
N VAL A 111 -9.30 -15.22 -0.60
CA VAL A 111 -7.92 -15.37 -1.10
C VAL A 111 -6.96 -14.81 -0.05
N ARG A 112 -5.86 -15.50 0.22
CA ARG A 112 -4.78 -15.01 1.08
C ARG A 112 -3.65 -14.46 0.24
N ALA A 113 -3.09 -13.32 0.66
CA ALA A 113 -2.00 -12.69 -0.04
C ALA A 113 -0.93 -12.13 0.91
N ALA A 114 0.31 -12.39 0.57
CA ALA A 114 1.47 -11.74 1.16
C ALA A 114 1.69 -10.40 0.46
N SER A 115 2.16 -9.41 1.24
CA SER A 115 2.68 -8.15 0.72
C SER A 115 4.18 -8.17 0.95
N LEU A 116 4.93 -8.60 -0.06
CA LEU A 116 6.37 -8.66 0.00
C LEU A 116 6.95 -7.27 -0.16
N VAL A 117 7.82 -6.88 0.75
CA VAL A 117 8.53 -5.60 0.66
C VAL A 117 9.92 -5.86 0.15
N GLN A 118 10.32 -5.18 -0.92
CA GLN A 118 11.63 -5.29 -1.51
C GLN A 118 12.27 -3.92 -1.68
N LEU A 119 13.59 -3.84 -1.51
CA LEU A 119 14.37 -2.66 -1.86
C LEU A 119 14.95 -2.82 -3.25
N ASP A 120 14.95 -1.75 -4.04
CA ASP A 120 15.59 -1.75 -5.36
C ASP A 120 17.09 -2.06 -5.26
N ASN A 121 17.74 -1.68 -4.14
CA ASN A 121 19.14 -1.95 -3.86
C ASN A 121 19.37 -2.21 -2.36
N PRO A 122 19.15 -3.43 -1.85
CA PRO A 122 19.33 -3.76 -0.45
C PRO A 122 20.78 -3.64 0.05
N GLU A 123 21.76 -3.85 -0.84
CA GLU A 123 23.19 -3.74 -0.48
C GLU A 123 23.59 -2.29 -0.16
N ALA A 124 22.94 -1.30 -0.74
CA ALA A 124 23.18 0.11 -0.40
C ALA A 124 22.69 0.48 1.01
N VAL A 125 21.82 -0.34 1.59
CA VAL A 125 21.22 -0.15 2.91
C VAL A 125 21.96 -0.95 3.98
N ARG A 126 22.54 -2.09 3.62
CA ARG A 126 23.21 -3.01 4.54
C ARG A 126 24.33 -2.31 5.33
N ALA A 127 24.30 -2.46 6.65
CA ALA A 127 25.26 -1.87 7.58
C ALA A 127 25.42 -0.34 7.47
N ARG A 128 24.39 0.36 6.99
CA ARG A 128 24.34 1.82 6.88
C ARG A 128 23.37 2.41 7.90
N ARG A 129 23.56 3.71 8.23
CA ARG A 129 22.57 4.50 8.95
C ARG A 129 21.54 4.97 7.95
N VAL A 130 20.29 4.63 8.20
CA VAL A 130 19.20 4.79 7.23
C VAL A 130 18.16 5.76 7.75
N LEU A 131 17.78 6.73 6.95
CA LEU A 131 16.56 7.50 7.16
C LEU A 131 15.43 6.84 6.36
N VAL A 132 14.35 6.45 7.03
CA VAL A 132 13.18 5.87 6.37
C VAL A 132 12.10 6.92 6.17
N VAL A 133 11.66 7.11 4.93
CA VAL A 133 10.54 7.97 4.56
C VAL A 133 9.36 7.11 4.19
N GLU A 134 8.28 7.18 4.98
CA GLU A 134 7.07 6.39 4.82
C GLU A 134 5.94 7.19 4.19
N ASP A 135 4.95 6.48 3.68
CA ASP A 135 3.72 7.11 3.19
C ASP A 135 3.00 7.85 4.32
N GLY A 136 2.77 9.15 4.11
CA GLY A 136 2.23 10.04 5.14
C GLY A 136 0.88 9.59 5.71
N PRO A 137 -0.15 9.35 4.89
CA PRO A 137 -1.46 8.87 5.35
C PRO A 137 -1.40 7.60 6.18
N THR A 138 -0.60 6.61 5.79
CA THR A 138 -0.45 5.34 6.51
C THR A 138 0.03 5.56 7.94
N ILE A 139 1.01 6.44 8.11
CA ILE A 139 1.65 6.71 9.41
C ILE A 139 0.79 7.65 10.24
N THR A 140 0.29 8.75 9.69
CA THR A 140 -0.45 9.77 10.43
C THR A 140 -1.85 9.32 10.79
N HIS A 141 -2.67 8.94 9.81
CA HIS A 141 -4.07 8.59 10.01
C HIS A 141 -4.27 7.08 10.23
N GLY A 142 -3.36 6.26 9.72
CA GLY A 142 -3.39 4.80 9.91
C GLY A 142 -3.01 4.34 11.32
N GLY A 143 -2.51 5.23 12.18
CA GLY A 143 -2.10 4.90 13.54
C GLY A 143 -0.89 3.96 13.63
N MET A 144 -0.21 3.71 12.51
CA MET A 144 0.95 2.81 12.45
C MET A 144 2.23 3.53 12.91
N PRO A 145 3.05 2.92 13.76
CA PRO A 145 4.31 3.54 14.18
C PRO A 145 5.36 3.55 13.07
N TYR A 146 5.27 2.65 12.10
CA TYR A 146 6.12 2.53 10.92
C TYR A 146 5.37 1.80 9.81
N GLY A 147 5.92 1.84 8.61
CA GLY A 147 5.40 1.15 7.43
C GLY A 147 6.41 0.19 6.81
N ALA A 148 6.28 0.00 5.50
CA ALA A 148 7.08 -0.96 4.74
C ALA A 148 8.56 -0.59 4.63
N GLY A 149 8.86 0.69 4.57
CA GLY A 149 10.25 1.16 4.48
C GLY A 149 11.07 0.76 5.69
N TYR A 150 10.51 0.87 6.89
CA TYR A 150 11.14 0.42 8.12
C TYR A 150 11.38 -1.09 8.13
N VAL A 151 10.37 -1.86 7.71
CA VAL A 151 10.48 -3.32 7.60
C VAL A 151 11.57 -3.69 6.60
N ALA A 152 11.56 -3.08 5.42
CA ALA A 152 12.56 -3.34 4.38
C ALA A 152 13.99 -2.98 4.81
N ALA A 153 14.17 -1.83 5.46
CA ALA A 153 15.47 -1.41 5.99
C ALA A 153 16.00 -2.38 7.05
N THR A 154 15.12 -2.85 7.94
CA THR A 154 15.46 -3.84 8.98
C THR A 154 15.83 -5.19 8.35
N GLN A 155 15.06 -5.67 7.39
CA GLN A 155 15.33 -6.91 6.66
C GLN A 155 16.65 -6.84 5.87
N ALA A 156 16.98 -5.68 5.31
CA ALA A 156 18.24 -5.42 4.62
C ALA A 156 19.44 -5.24 5.60
N GLN A 157 19.23 -5.43 6.90
CA GLN A 157 20.26 -5.31 7.93
C GLN A 157 20.91 -3.91 7.97
N ALA A 158 20.09 -2.86 7.94
CA ALA A 158 20.56 -1.51 8.27
C ALA A 158 21.27 -1.51 9.64
N ALA A 159 22.36 -0.77 9.77
CA ALA A 159 23.07 -0.67 11.05
C ALA A 159 22.23 0.10 12.09
N GLU A 160 21.51 1.10 11.63
CA GLU A 160 20.64 1.96 12.43
C GLU A 160 19.55 2.58 11.57
N VAL A 161 18.34 2.64 12.09
CA VAL A 161 17.29 3.50 11.54
C VAL A 161 17.26 4.80 12.34
N ILE A 162 17.62 5.89 11.66
CA ILE A 162 17.77 7.22 12.27
C ILE A 162 16.39 7.79 12.63
N ASP A 163 16.23 8.24 13.86
CA ASP A 163 15.06 9.00 14.28
C ASP A 163 15.17 10.44 13.70
N PRO A 164 14.28 10.84 12.78
CA PRO A 164 14.38 12.14 12.14
C PRO A 164 14.01 13.33 13.03
N ARG A 165 13.48 13.08 14.26
CA ARG A 165 13.05 14.15 15.16
C ARG A 165 14.17 15.12 15.52
N SER A 166 15.41 14.64 15.64
CA SER A 166 16.58 15.48 15.94
C SER A 166 16.93 16.47 14.84
N ALA A 167 16.51 16.20 13.60
CA ALA A 167 16.76 17.01 12.41
C ALA A 167 15.47 17.66 11.85
N ALA A 168 14.33 17.46 12.50
CA ALA A 168 13.03 17.84 11.98
C ALA A 168 12.86 19.35 11.86
N ALA A 169 12.60 19.85 10.65
CA ALA A 169 12.16 21.22 10.42
C ALA A 169 10.82 21.49 11.13
N ALA A 170 10.54 22.74 11.46
CA ALA A 170 9.40 23.11 12.30
C ALA A 170 8.04 22.49 11.88
N PRO A 171 7.65 22.47 10.60
CA PRO A 171 6.40 21.80 10.17
C PRO A 171 6.41 20.28 10.43
N ILE A 172 7.55 19.62 10.28
CA ILE A 172 7.71 18.19 10.55
C ILE A 172 7.70 17.91 12.06
N ALA A 173 8.38 18.75 12.86
CA ALA A 173 8.36 18.65 14.31
C ALA A 173 6.95 18.79 14.88
N ALA A 174 6.14 19.69 14.35
CA ALA A 174 4.74 19.87 14.72
C ALA A 174 3.90 18.61 14.42
N LEU A 175 4.19 17.91 13.31
CA LEU A 175 3.51 16.67 12.95
C LEU A 175 3.79 15.56 13.97
N TYR A 176 5.03 15.40 14.43
CA TYR A 176 5.36 14.43 15.50
C TYR A 176 4.68 14.76 16.83
N ALA A 177 4.52 16.05 17.14
CA ALA A 177 3.77 16.45 18.33
C ALA A 177 2.26 16.11 18.21
N GLN A 178 1.71 16.21 17.00
CA GLN A 178 0.32 15.87 16.72
C GLN A 178 0.09 14.35 16.71
N TYR A 179 1.07 13.57 16.24
CA TYR A 179 0.99 12.12 16.08
C TYR A 179 2.10 11.40 16.86
N PRO A 180 2.00 11.33 18.19
CA PRO A 180 3.07 10.80 19.07
C PRO A 180 3.35 9.30 18.90
N HIS A 181 2.44 8.56 18.25
CA HIS A 181 2.60 7.14 17.96
C HIS A 181 3.62 6.85 16.84
N ILE A 182 3.96 7.85 16.02
CA ILE A 182 4.94 7.66 14.93
C ILE A 182 6.29 7.26 15.50
N GLY A 183 6.88 6.19 14.99
CA GLY A 183 8.19 5.68 15.37
C GLY A 183 9.36 6.47 14.74
N ALA A 184 10.51 5.81 14.62
CA ALA A 184 11.72 6.38 14.02
C ALA A 184 11.63 6.41 12.48
N VAL A 185 10.58 7.03 11.94
CA VAL A 185 10.34 7.16 10.50
C VAL A 185 9.86 8.58 10.18
N LEU A 186 10.13 9.05 8.97
CA LEU A 186 9.71 10.35 8.47
C LEU A 186 8.45 10.20 7.62
N PRO A 187 7.30 10.75 8.03
CA PRO A 187 6.12 10.74 7.17
C PRO A 187 6.32 11.64 5.94
N ALA A 188 6.08 11.10 4.76
CA ALA A 188 6.05 11.88 3.53
C ALA A 188 4.84 12.82 3.57
N VAL A 189 5.11 14.10 3.75
CA VAL A 189 4.12 15.18 3.68
C VAL A 189 4.53 16.13 2.59
N GLY A 190 3.67 16.47 1.65
CA GLY A 190 4.12 17.23 0.49
C GLY A 190 3.02 17.78 -0.40
N TYR A 191 1.88 18.18 0.19
CA TYR A 191 0.80 18.79 -0.58
C TYR A 191 1.05 20.25 -0.95
N HIS A 192 2.00 20.94 -0.25
CA HIS A 192 2.31 22.34 -0.47
C HIS A 192 3.82 22.59 -0.47
N ALA A 193 4.28 23.61 -1.20
CA ALA A 193 5.70 23.96 -1.35
C ALA A 193 6.45 24.06 0.00
N LYS A 194 5.82 24.65 1.03
CA LYS A 194 6.43 24.75 2.37
C LYS A 194 6.64 23.41 3.05
N GLN A 195 5.75 22.43 2.80
CA GLN A 195 5.89 21.08 3.35
C GLN A 195 7.00 20.31 2.62
N LEU A 196 7.07 20.43 1.30
CA LEU A 196 8.17 19.86 0.50
C LEU A 196 9.52 20.41 0.94
N GLN A 197 9.63 21.74 1.14
CA GLN A 197 10.84 22.36 1.66
C GLN A 197 11.22 21.86 3.06
N ALA A 198 10.24 21.70 3.95
CA ALA A 198 10.49 21.17 5.29
C ALA A 198 10.91 19.70 5.26
N LEU A 199 10.35 18.91 4.33
CA LEU A 199 10.72 17.51 4.10
C LEU A 199 12.17 17.43 3.61
N GLU A 200 12.53 18.20 2.60
CA GLU A 200 13.89 18.32 2.05
C GLU A 200 14.91 18.71 3.13
N GLN A 201 14.62 19.77 3.88
CA GLN A 201 15.49 20.21 4.99
C GLN A 201 15.69 19.13 6.04
N THR A 202 14.62 18.43 6.42
CA THR A 202 14.69 17.35 7.41
C THR A 202 15.51 16.16 6.89
N ILE A 203 15.30 15.75 5.63
CA ILE A 203 16.06 14.66 5.02
C ILE A 203 17.55 14.99 4.93
N ASN A 204 17.88 16.18 4.46
CA ASN A 204 19.27 16.57 4.24
C ASN A 204 20.01 16.84 5.55
N ALA A 205 19.31 17.33 6.59
CA ALA A 205 19.89 17.52 7.93
C ALA A 205 20.03 16.23 8.75
N ALA A 206 19.29 15.16 8.42
CA ALA A 206 19.35 13.90 9.15
C ALA A 206 20.75 13.24 9.00
N PRO A 207 21.35 12.69 10.09
CA PRO A 207 22.70 12.07 10.06
C PRO A 207 22.66 10.65 9.48
N ALA A 208 21.97 10.47 8.37
CA ALA A 208 21.83 9.21 7.65
C ALA A 208 22.80 9.14 6.46
N ASP A 209 23.22 7.93 6.11
CA ASP A 209 24.10 7.65 4.98
C ASP A 209 23.27 7.37 3.69
N VAL A 210 22.03 6.92 3.88
CA VAL A 210 21.10 6.56 2.78
C VAL A 210 19.66 6.81 3.21
N VAL A 211 18.81 7.14 2.24
CA VAL A 211 17.35 7.30 2.42
C VAL A 211 16.63 6.09 1.84
N VAL A 212 15.77 5.45 2.62
CA VAL A 212 14.80 4.48 2.12
C VAL A 212 13.46 5.17 1.92
N SER A 213 12.98 5.21 0.69
CA SER A 213 11.71 5.82 0.31
C SER A 213 10.64 4.75 0.11
N ALA A 214 9.63 4.73 0.96
CA ALA A 214 8.48 3.83 0.91
C ALA A 214 7.16 4.59 0.65
N THR A 215 7.23 5.70 -0.05
CA THR A 215 6.07 6.44 -0.55
C THR A 215 5.86 6.17 -2.04
N PRO A 216 4.61 6.18 -2.54
CA PRO A 216 4.33 6.03 -3.97
C PRO A 216 4.91 7.18 -4.80
N CYS A 217 5.13 8.35 -4.19
CA CYS A 217 5.70 9.50 -4.86
C CYS A 217 7.20 9.33 -5.12
N ASP A 218 7.67 9.84 -6.25
CA ASP A 218 9.10 9.94 -6.53
C ASP A 218 9.68 11.17 -5.82
N LEU A 219 10.21 10.94 -4.61
CA LEU A 219 10.75 12.03 -3.78
C LEU A 219 11.92 12.75 -4.46
N ALA A 220 12.78 12.02 -5.15
CA ALA A 220 13.94 12.58 -5.83
C ALA A 220 13.56 13.48 -7.04
N ALA A 221 12.35 13.29 -7.58
CA ALA A 221 11.81 14.18 -8.60
C ALA A 221 11.12 15.43 -8.02
N LEU A 222 10.75 15.39 -6.73
CA LEU A 222 10.00 16.46 -6.08
C LEU A 222 10.85 17.42 -5.26
N ILE A 223 11.95 16.92 -4.67
CA ILE A 223 12.85 17.66 -3.78
C ILE A 223 14.31 17.27 -4.03
N ASP A 224 15.23 18.16 -3.68
CA ASP A 224 16.66 17.90 -3.82
C ASP A 224 17.21 17.15 -2.59
N ILE A 225 17.61 15.90 -2.78
CA ILE A 225 18.11 15.02 -1.73
C ILE A 225 19.61 14.78 -1.97
N ASP A 226 20.44 15.20 -1.01
CA ASP A 226 21.92 15.10 -1.06
C ASP A 226 22.46 13.68 -0.73
N LYS A 227 21.57 12.71 -0.50
CA LYS A 227 21.90 11.34 -0.12
C LYS A 227 21.39 10.34 -1.18
N PRO A 228 22.03 9.17 -1.31
CA PRO A 228 21.47 8.09 -2.11
C PRO A 228 20.06 7.71 -1.65
N VAL A 229 19.13 7.54 -2.59
CA VAL A 229 17.75 7.12 -2.32
C VAL A 229 17.56 5.71 -2.84
N VAL A 230 17.09 4.82 -1.96
CA VAL A 230 16.70 3.45 -2.28
C VAL A 230 15.18 3.34 -2.13
N ARG A 231 14.48 2.84 -3.15
CA ARG A 231 13.02 2.70 -3.07
C ARG A 231 12.63 1.35 -2.49
N ALA A 232 11.66 1.38 -1.58
CA ALA A 232 10.94 0.21 -1.13
C ALA A 232 9.71 0.02 -2.03
N ARG A 233 9.52 -1.20 -2.53
CA ARG A 233 8.39 -1.58 -3.37
C ARG A 233 7.61 -2.69 -2.70
N TYR A 234 6.32 -2.72 -2.97
CA TYR A 234 5.45 -3.81 -2.59
C TYR A 234 5.27 -4.75 -3.77
N GLU A 235 5.37 -6.04 -3.50
CA GLU A 235 4.99 -7.08 -4.43
C GLU A 235 3.85 -7.90 -3.83
N PHE A 236 2.83 -8.12 -4.64
CA PHE A 236 1.72 -8.99 -4.31
C PHE A 236 2.14 -10.44 -4.58
N ALA A 237 1.93 -11.31 -3.60
CA ALA A 237 2.14 -12.75 -3.75
C ALA A 237 0.96 -13.51 -3.16
N GLU A 238 0.35 -14.37 -3.95
CA GLU A 238 -0.74 -15.24 -3.49
C GLU A 238 -0.20 -16.31 -2.55
N VAL A 239 -1.01 -16.71 -1.56
CA VAL A 239 -0.64 -17.70 -0.56
C VAL A 239 -1.73 -18.77 -0.50
N GLY A 240 -1.42 -19.94 -1.03
CA GLY A 240 -2.34 -21.08 -1.06
C GLY A 240 -3.43 -20.96 -2.12
N GLU A 241 -4.45 -21.80 -1.97
CA GLU A 241 -5.62 -21.85 -2.87
C GLU A 241 -6.88 -21.35 -2.13
N PRO A 242 -7.88 -20.76 -2.84
CA PRO A 242 -7.83 -20.44 -4.28
C PRO A 242 -6.92 -19.24 -4.60
N SER A 243 -6.34 -19.22 -5.80
CA SER A 243 -5.59 -18.06 -6.27
C SER A 243 -6.52 -16.99 -6.84
N LEU A 244 -6.12 -15.71 -6.73
CA LEU A 244 -6.87 -14.61 -7.35
C LEU A 244 -6.92 -14.78 -8.87
N GLY A 245 -5.80 -15.19 -9.48
CA GLY A 245 -5.71 -15.47 -10.91
C GLY A 245 -6.75 -16.49 -11.37
N SER A 246 -6.85 -17.64 -10.67
CA SER A 246 -7.82 -18.68 -11.03
C SER A 246 -9.27 -18.22 -10.89
N LEU A 247 -9.59 -17.41 -9.89
CA LEU A 247 -10.93 -16.85 -9.70
C LEU A 247 -11.29 -15.83 -10.79
N VAL A 248 -10.35 -14.97 -11.17
CA VAL A 248 -10.54 -14.01 -12.27
C VAL A 248 -10.70 -14.72 -13.60
N GLU A 249 -9.91 -15.76 -13.89
CA GLU A 249 -10.07 -16.57 -15.09
C GLU A 249 -11.43 -17.26 -15.15
N ALA A 250 -11.87 -17.87 -14.04
CA ALA A 250 -13.19 -18.48 -13.96
C ALA A 250 -14.32 -17.45 -14.20
N PHE A 251 -14.19 -16.27 -13.64
CA PHE A 251 -15.13 -15.17 -13.87
C PHE A 251 -15.18 -14.77 -15.36
N LEU A 252 -14.03 -14.58 -15.99
CA LEU A 252 -13.97 -14.24 -17.42
C LEU A 252 -14.58 -15.33 -18.30
N GLN A 253 -14.31 -16.61 -18.01
CA GLN A 253 -14.91 -17.74 -18.73
C GLN A 253 -16.44 -17.76 -18.61
N GLN A 254 -16.99 -17.52 -17.40
CA GLN A 254 -18.45 -17.45 -17.20
C GLN A 254 -19.12 -16.34 -17.98
N ARG A 255 -18.39 -15.25 -18.26
CA ARG A 255 -18.86 -14.12 -19.06
C ARG A 255 -18.60 -14.28 -20.57
N GLY A 256 -18.00 -15.41 -20.98
CA GLY A 256 -17.61 -15.61 -22.39
C GLY A 256 -16.47 -14.73 -22.88
N LEU A 257 -15.65 -14.24 -21.94
CA LEU A 257 -14.53 -13.32 -22.16
C LEU A 257 -13.16 -14.02 -21.99
N GLY A 258 -13.14 -15.28 -21.60
CA GLY A 258 -11.95 -16.09 -21.50
C GLY A 258 -11.49 -16.60 -22.89
N SER A 259 -10.16 -16.55 -23.11
CA SER A 259 -9.52 -17.11 -24.31
C SER A 259 -9.52 -18.63 -24.28
#